data_a1fdc9c06005a69201f4303c1308052b
#
_entry.id   a1fdc9c06005a69201f4303c1308052b
#
_cell.length_a   1.000
_cell.length_b   1.000
_cell.length_c   1.000
_cell.angle_alpha   90.00
_cell.angle_beta   90.00
_cell.angle_gamma   90.00
#
_symmetry.space_group_name_H-M   'P 1'
#
loop_
_entity.id
_entity.type
_entity.pdbx_description
1 polymer ?
#
loop_
_entity_poly.entity_id
_entity_poly.type
_entity_poly.pdbx_seq_one_letter_code
_entity_poly.pdbx_strand_id
1 'polypeptide(L)'
;MATTAGPSSDTHFYIKNVDERSVEERAIDDWLPITSSRTAKWWYSSFHNVTAIVGAGVLSLPYAMSQLGWGPGVAVLVISWIVTLYSLWQMVEMHEMVPGKRFDRYHELGQHAFGQTLGLWIVVPQQLIVEVGVDIVYMITGGQSLKKFHDLVCQDCKDIRLTYFIMIFASVHFILSQLPSFNSISGVSLAAAVMSVSYSAIAWGASVDKGVQPDVQYGYKPGSKADTVFNFFNALGIVVFAYGGHNVEMEIQATMPSTPERPSKVPMWRGVIVAYIVVALCYFPVAIIGYWTFGNTIAENILITLEKPKWLIAMANMFVVIHLIGSYQVYAMAVFDMMETLLVKKLKFRPTWCLRFISRSTYVGFRTVRKDHEHGARAYAIANSNED
;
A
#
# COMPACT_ATOMS: atom_id res chain seq x y z
N MET A 1 -58.83 -5.17 15.65
CA MET A 1 -57.86 -4.58 16.61
C MET A 1 -56.49 -4.81 16.04
N ALA A 2 -55.92 -3.79 15.47
CA ALA A 2 -54.56 -3.84 14.91
C ALA A 2 -53.62 -3.28 15.99
N THR A 3 -52.77 -4.14 16.52
CA THR A 3 -51.69 -3.76 17.45
C THR A 3 -50.54 -3.16 16.65
N THR A 4 -50.38 -1.87 16.76
CA THR A 4 -49.17 -1.14 16.29
C THR A 4 -48.01 -1.54 17.15
N ALA A 5 -47.06 -2.31 16.58
CA ALA A 5 -45.77 -2.55 17.19
C ALA A 5 -45.00 -1.21 17.23
N GLY A 6 -44.68 -0.75 18.45
CA GLY A 6 -43.80 0.38 18.65
C GLY A 6 -42.35 0.09 18.16
N PRO A 7 -41.54 1.11 17.92
CA PRO A 7 -40.16 0.93 17.44
C PRO A 7 -39.39 0.08 18.46
N SER A 8 -38.63 -0.90 17.97
CA SER A 8 -37.89 -1.84 18.80
C SER A 8 -36.86 -1.09 19.66
N SER A 9 -36.64 -1.57 20.88
CA SER A 9 -35.68 -1.01 21.85
C SER A 9 -34.26 -0.87 21.28
N ASP A 10 -33.93 -1.63 20.25
CA ASP A 10 -32.63 -1.64 19.59
C ASP A 10 -32.38 -0.37 18.77
N THR A 11 -33.41 0.21 18.15
CA THR A 11 -33.30 1.47 17.39
C THR A 11 -33.03 2.66 18.33
N HIS A 12 -33.64 2.65 19.52
CA HIS A 12 -33.40 3.66 20.55
C HIS A 12 -31.98 3.55 21.15
N PHE A 13 -31.46 2.35 21.30
CA PHE A 13 -30.10 2.12 21.79
C PHE A 13 -29.03 2.63 20.81
N TYR A 14 -29.19 2.39 19.51
CA TYR A 14 -28.31 2.91 18.47
C TYR A 14 -28.30 4.44 18.37
N ILE A 15 -29.47 5.05 18.44
CA ILE A 15 -29.59 6.53 18.39
C ILE A 15 -28.99 7.15 19.66
N LYS A 16 -29.18 6.53 20.82
CA LYS A 16 -28.68 7.04 22.10
C LYS A 16 -27.14 7.03 22.20
N ASN A 17 -26.49 5.96 21.69
CA ASN A 17 -25.02 5.85 21.71
C ASN A 17 -24.30 6.82 20.72
N VAL A 18 -24.99 7.33 19.70
CA VAL A 18 -24.42 8.32 18.79
C VAL A 18 -24.48 9.73 19.41
N ASP A 19 -25.38 9.97 20.37
CA ASP A 19 -25.63 11.30 20.93
C ASP A 19 -24.90 11.54 22.28
N GLU A 20 -24.34 10.51 22.91
CA GLU A 20 -23.69 10.62 24.23
C GLU A 20 -22.21 11.06 24.18
N ARG A 21 -21.59 11.15 22.98
CA ARG A 21 -20.22 11.72 22.86
C ARG A 21 -20.22 13.18 23.19
N SER A 22 -19.25 13.62 24.01
CA SER A 22 -19.07 15.04 24.32
C SER A 22 -18.82 15.87 23.06
N VAL A 23 -19.19 17.13 23.08
CA VAL A 23 -18.94 18.08 21.97
C VAL A 23 -17.46 18.11 21.61
N GLU A 24 -16.59 17.99 22.61
CA GLU A 24 -15.14 17.96 22.43
C GLU A 24 -14.68 16.68 21.68
N GLU A 25 -15.22 15.51 22.03
CA GLU A 25 -14.90 14.25 21.35
C GLU A 25 -15.35 14.26 19.88
N ARG A 26 -16.52 14.83 19.58
CA ARG A 26 -16.98 15.01 18.19
C ARG A 26 -16.04 15.94 17.42
N ALA A 27 -15.66 17.07 17.99
CA ALA A 27 -14.75 18.00 17.36
C ALA A 27 -13.37 17.37 17.06
N ILE A 28 -12.90 16.47 17.92
CA ILE A 28 -11.66 15.72 17.71
C ILE A 28 -11.85 14.68 16.57
N ASP A 29 -12.94 13.93 16.58
CA ASP A 29 -13.21 12.93 15.53
C ASP A 29 -13.42 13.59 14.16
N ASP A 30 -14.04 14.78 14.10
CA ASP A 30 -14.19 15.57 12.87
C ASP A 30 -12.88 16.18 12.38
N TRP A 31 -11.89 16.30 13.25
CA TRP A 31 -10.55 16.80 12.87
C TRP A 31 -9.62 15.67 12.44
N LEU A 32 -9.73 14.45 12.98
CA LEU A 32 -8.87 13.33 12.65
C LEU A 32 -9.06 12.87 11.20
N PRO A 33 -7.98 12.50 10.49
CA PRO A 33 -8.03 12.27 9.04
C PRO A 33 -8.94 11.15 8.57
N ILE A 34 -9.12 10.10 9.36
CA ILE A 34 -9.93 8.92 8.99
C ILE A 34 -11.40 9.15 9.32
N THR A 35 -11.72 9.74 10.46
CA THR A 35 -13.09 9.89 10.95
C THR A 35 -13.79 11.16 10.51
N SER A 36 -13.05 12.14 9.96
CA SER A 36 -13.57 13.47 9.57
C SER A 36 -14.59 13.46 8.44
N SER A 37 -14.64 12.42 7.63
CA SER A 37 -15.57 12.32 6.50
C SER A 37 -16.00 10.88 6.25
N ARG A 38 -17.33 10.63 6.32
CA ARG A 38 -17.94 9.31 6.10
C ARG A 38 -18.89 9.37 4.91
N THR A 39 -18.38 9.77 3.74
CA THR A 39 -19.17 9.97 2.52
C THR A 39 -18.77 9.05 1.38
N ALA A 40 -17.81 8.16 1.60
CA ALA A 40 -17.29 7.27 0.57
C ALA A 40 -18.35 6.27 0.09
N LYS A 41 -18.37 6.04 -1.23
CA LYS A 41 -19.23 5.05 -1.88
C LYS A 41 -18.41 3.79 -2.19
N TRP A 42 -19.06 2.70 -2.59
CA TRP A 42 -18.42 1.42 -2.88
C TRP A 42 -17.23 1.52 -3.87
N TRP A 43 -17.28 2.40 -4.86
CA TRP A 43 -16.21 2.58 -5.83
C TRP A 43 -14.98 3.32 -5.26
N TYR A 44 -15.15 4.09 -4.16
CA TYR A 44 -13.99 4.59 -3.39
C TYR A 44 -13.19 3.44 -2.78
N SER A 45 -13.88 2.47 -2.17
CA SER A 45 -13.24 1.25 -1.68
C SER A 45 -12.50 0.53 -2.81
N SER A 46 -13.10 0.40 -3.99
CA SER A 46 -12.48 -0.29 -5.12
C SER A 46 -11.14 0.34 -5.50
N PHE A 47 -11.08 1.64 -5.79
CA PHE A 47 -9.82 2.24 -6.21
C PHE A 47 -8.81 2.43 -5.08
N HIS A 48 -9.25 2.68 -3.83
CA HIS A 48 -8.34 2.72 -2.70
C HIS A 48 -7.67 1.36 -2.44
N ASN A 49 -8.44 0.27 -2.52
CA ASN A 49 -7.90 -1.08 -2.42
C ASN A 49 -6.96 -1.42 -3.58
N VAL A 50 -7.31 -1.07 -4.82
CA VAL A 50 -6.38 -1.23 -5.95
C VAL A 50 -5.09 -0.45 -5.70
N THR A 51 -5.17 0.79 -5.24
CA THR A 51 -4.01 1.63 -4.94
C THR A 51 -3.17 1.08 -3.79
N ALA A 52 -3.80 0.51 -2.77
CA ALA A 52 -3.09 -0.09 -1.64
C ALA A 52 -2.41 -1.41 -2.04
N ILE A 53 -3.09 -2.29 -2.78
CA ILE A 53 -2.59 -3.63 -3.09
C ILE A 53 -1.68 -3.62 -4.33
N VAL A 54 -2.10 -3.02 -5.47
CA VAL A 54 -1.32 -3.03 -6.70
C VAL A 54 -0.22 -1.97 -6.65
N GLY A 55 0.76 -2.19 -5.81
CA GLY A 55 1.94 -1.32 -5.66
C GLY A 55 3.11 -1.73 -6.57
N ALA A 56 4.30 -1.22 -6.25
CA ALA A 56 5.53 -1.60 -6.93
C ALA A 56 5.83 -3.10 -6.86
N GLY A 57 5.25 -3.81 -5.90
CA GLY A 57 5.42 -5.25 -5.71
C GLY A 57 5.04 -6.10 -6.93
N VAL A 58 4.05 -5.68 -7.74
CA VAL A 58 3.67 -6.40 -8.96
C VAL A 58 4.84 -6.52 -9.95
N LEU A 59 5.69 -5.50 -10.04
CA LEU A 59 6.84 -5.48 -10.95
C LEU A 59 7.97 -6.44 -10.52
N SER A 60 7.95 -6.90 -9.27
CA SER A 60 8.90 -7.87 -8.72
C SER A 60 8.38 -9.30 -8.73
N LEU A 61 7.12 -9.54 -9.08
CA LEU A 61 6.54 -10.88 -9.11
C LEU A 61 7.24 -11.83 -10.10
N PRO A 62 7.66 -11.41 -11.31
CA PRO A 62 8.42 -12.29 -12.19
C PRO A 62 9.76 -12.71 -11.59
N TYR A 63 10.42 -11.83 -10.84
CA TYR A 63 11.64 -12.16 -10.10
C TYR A 63 11.36 -13.18 -9.00
N ALA A 64 10.27 -13.02 -8.23
CA ALA A 64 9.85 -14.03 -7.25
C ALA A 64 9.61 -15.39 -7.92
N MET A 65 8.95 -15.41 -9.09
CA MET A 65 8.78 -16.61 -9.91
C MET A 65 10.12 -17.27 -10.29
N SER A 66 11.14 -16.46 -10.61
CA SER A 66 12.48 -16.98 -10.98
C SER A 66 13.20 -17.67 -9.81
N GLN A 67 12.88 -17.32 -8.58
CA GLN A 67 13.44 -17.94 -7.39
C GLN A 67 12.63 -19.16 -6.91
N LEU A 68 11.32 -19.19 -7.19
CA LEU A 68 10.42 -20.28 -6.81
C LEU A 68 10.31 -21.39 -7.87
N GLY A 69 10.56 -21.05 -9.14
CA GLY A 69 10.26 -21.92 -10.27
C GLY A 69 8.76 -21.94 -10.61
N TRP A 70 8.39 -22.62 -11.73
CA TRP A 70 7.04 -22.63 -12.25
C TRP A 70 5.99 -23.20 -11.27
N GLY A 71 6.21 -24.42 -10.78
CA GLY A 71 5.24 -25.10 -9.93
C GLY A 71 4.96 -24.35 -8.61
N PRO A 72 5.97 -24.22 -7.74
CA PRO A 72 5.80 -23.49 -6.48
C PRO A 72 5.42 -22.01 -6.68
N GLY A 73 5.97 -21.35 -7.68
CA GLY A 73 5.67 -19.93 -7.94
C GLY A 73 4.21 -19.69 -8.29
N VAL A 74 3.63 -20.44 -9.23
CA VAL A 74 2.21 -20.33 -9.58
C VAL A 74 1.33 -20.71 -8.39
N ALA A 75 1.69 -21.79 -7.68
CA ALA A 75 0.94 -22.21 -6.50
C ALA A 75 0.91 -21.11 -5.41
N VAL A 76 2.06 -20.52 -5.10
CA VAL A 76 2.15 -19.41 -4.11
C VAL A 76 1.34 -18.20 -4.55
N LEU A 77 1.41 -17.80 -5.84
CA LEU A 77 0.61 -16.68 -6.34
C LEU A 77 -0.90 -16.91 -6.18
N VAL A 78 -1.39 -18.10 -6.58
CA VAL A 78 -2.82 -18.41 -6.50
C VAL A 78 -3.28 -18.55 -5.04
N ILE A 79 -2.53 -19.26 -4.21
CA ILE A 79 -2.85 -19.45 -2.79
C ILE A 79 -2.85 -18.09 -2.08
N SER A 80 -1.85 -17.24 -2.33
CA SER A 80 -1.79 -15.90 -1.74
C SER A 80 -3.00 -15.06 -2.12
N TRP A 81 -3.42 -15.11 -3.40
CA TRP A 81 -4.61 -14.38 -3.87
C TRP A 81 -5.88 -14.83 -3.14
N ILE A 82 -6.07 -16.15 -2.96
CA ILE A 82 -7.24 -16.71 -2.26
C ILE A 82 -7.20 -16.36 -0.77
N VAL A 83 -6.06 -16.59 -0.11
CA VAL A 83 -5.91 -16.38 1.35
C VAL A 83 -6.06 -14.92 1.71
N THR A 84 -5.48 -14.01 0.92
CA THR A 84 -5.58 -12.57 1.17
C THR A 84 -7.00 -12.05 0.91
N LEU A 85 -7.70 -12.52 -0.11
CA LEU A 85 -9.11 -12.19 -0.33
C LEU A 85 -9.97 -12.66 0.85
N TYR A 86 -9.73 -13.88 1.35
CA TYR A 86 -10.48 -14.43 2.49
C TYR A 86 -10.21 -13.64 3.78
N SER A 87 -8.95 -13.31 4.07
CA SER A 87 -8.60 -12.52 5.27
C SER A 87 -9.15 -11.09 5.18
N LEU A 88 -9.18 -10.50 3.99
CA LEU A 88 -9.79 -9.20 3.78
C LEU A 88 -11.31 -9.24 4.04
N TRP A 89 -11.99 -10.30 3.56
CA TRP A 89 -13.39 -10.52 3.87
C TRP A 89 -13.65 -10.58 5.38
N GLN A 90 -12.81 -11.30 6.12
CA GLN A 90 -12.91 -11.37 7.58
C GLN A 90 -12.76 -9.97 8.22
N MET A 91 -11.82 -9.15 7.76
CA MET A 91 -11.62 -7.80 8.27
C MET A 91 -12.82 -6.90 8.02
N VAL A 92 -13.41 -6.96 6.82
CA VAL A 92 -14.62 -6.21 6.45
C VAL A 92 -15.80 -6.58 7.38
N GLU A 93 -15.96 -7.87 7.69
CA GLU A 93 -17.01 -8.32 8.63
C GLU A 93 -16.70 -7.88 10.07
N MET A 94 -15.43 -7.94 10.50
CA MET A 94 -15.03 -7.58 11.86
C MET A 94 -15.17 -6.09 12.16
N HIS A 95 -15.17 -5.21 11.17
CA HIS A 95 -15.24 -3.76 11.35
C HIS A 95 -16.50 -3.30 12.13
N GLU A 96 -17.64 -3.99 11.96
CA GLU A 96 -18.91 -3.68 12.60
C GLU A 96 -19.52 -4.92 13.31
N MET A 97 -18.69 -5.86 13.76
CA MET A 97 -19.16 -7.11 14.36
C MET A 97 -19.84 -6.94 15.72
N VAL A 98 -19.56 -5.85 16.42
CA VAL A 98 -20.16 -5.54 17.71
C VAL A 98 -21.28 -4.52 17.51
N PRO A 99 -22.52 -4.81 17.89
CA PRO A 99 -23.64 -3.89 17.75
C PRO A 99 -23.35 -2.52 18.40
N GLY A 100 -23.56 -1.44 17.66
CA GLY A 100 -23.32 -0.07 18.13
C GLY A 100 -21.86 0.37 18.19
N LYS A 101 -20.91 -0.47 17.77
CA LYS A 101 -19.48 -0.13 17.74
C LYS A 101 -18.88 -0.33 16.36
N ARG A 102 -18.05 0.61 15.94
CA ARG A 102 -17.23 0.50 14.73
C ARG A 102 -15.77 0.48 15.14
N PHE A 103 -15.00 -0.40 14.52
CA PHE A 103 -13.55 -0.46 14.67
C PHE A 103 -12.91 0.26 13.49
N ASP A 104 -12.87 1.58 13.56
CA ASP A 104 -12.39 2.44 12.47
C ASP A 104 -10.86 2.37 12.29
N ARG A 105 -10.15 1.76 13.25
CA ARG A 105 -8.70 1.61 13.25
C ARG A 105 -8.30 0.19 13.60
N TYR A 106 -7.25 -0.29 12.97
CA TYR A 106 -6.79 -1.65 13.18
C TYR A 106 -6.45 -1.97 14.65
N HIS A 107 -5.86 -1.02 15.37
CA HIS A 107 -5.57 -1.20 16.79
C HIS A 107 -6.83 -1.27 17.68
N GLU A 108 -7.94 -0.64 17.30
CA GLU A 108 -9.20 -0.73 18.04
C GLU A 108 -9.77 -2.16 18.01
N LEU A 109 -9.66 -2.83 16.87
CA LEU A 109 -9.99 -4.24 16.74
C LEU A 109 -9.06 -5.10 17.60
N GLY A 110 -7.75 -4.83 17.58
CA GLY A 110 -6.77 -5.53 18.41
C GLY A 110 -7.03 -5.36 19.89
N GLN A 111 -7.41 -4.17 20.34
CA GLN A 111 -7.78 -3.91 21.74
C GLN A 111 -9.05 -4.66 22.14
N HIS A 112 -10.00 -4.81 21.22
CA HIS A 112 -11.20 -5.61 21.47
C HIS A 112 -10.87 -7.11 21.62
N ALA A 113 -9.98 -7.64 20.79
CA ALA A 113 -9.61 -9.05 20.77
C ALA A 113 -8.69 -9.46 21.93
N PHE A 114 -7.70 -8.62 22.27
CA PHE A 114 -6.63 -8.95 23.22
C PHE A 114 -6.63 -8.09 24.49
N GLY A 115 -7.62 -7.20 24.66
CA GLY A 115 -7.67 -6.24 25.75
C GLY A 115 -6.90 -4.95 25.49
N GLN A 116 -7.18 -3.92 26.29
CA GLN A 116 -6.78 -2.53 26.02
C GLN A 116 -5.27 -2.32 25.86
N THR A 117 -4.47 -2.95 26.71
CA THR A 117 -3.02 -2.75 26.72
C THR A 117 -2.33 -3.72 25.76
N LEU A 118 -2.65 -5.03 25.85
CA LEU A 118 -2.00 -6.05 25.04
C LEU A 118 -2.31 -5.87 23.54
N GLY A 119 -3.57 -5.53 23.20
CA GLY A 119 -3.97 -5.25 21.82
C GLY A 119 -3.18 -4.11 21.19
N LEU A 120 -2.90 -3.02 21.94
CA LEU A 120 -2.04 -1.95 21.45
C LEU A 120 -0.61 -2.40 21.20
N TRP A 121 -0.01 -3.15 22.16
CA TRP A 121 1.38 -3.58 22.04
C TRP A 121 1.59 -4.65 20.95
N ILE A 122 0.58 -5.45 20.64
CA ILE A 122 0.64 -6.41 19.54
C ILE A 122 0.43 -5.71 18.20
N VAL A 123 -0.60 -4.87 18.04
CA VAL A 123 -1.03 -4.38 16.74
C VAL A 123 -0.23 -3.16 16.28
N VAL A 124 -0.07 -2.14 17.14
CA VAL A 124 0.53 -0.86 16.71
C VAL A 124 1.97 -0.98 16.21
N PRO A 125 2.88 -1.73 16.88
CA PRO A 125 4.23 -1.88 16.36
C PRO A 125 4.29 -2.58 15.01
N GLN A 126 3.47 -3.62 14.81
CA GLN A 126 3.42 -4.37 13.55
C GLN A 126 2.86 -3.50 12.42
N GLN A 127 1.75 -2.82 12.65
CA GLN A 127 1.15 -1.90 11.69
C GLN A 127 2.13 -0.80 11.31
N LEU A 128 2.77 -0.15 12.28
CA LEU A 128 3.78 0.88 12.02
C LEU A 128 4.99 0.35 11.24
N ILE A 129 5.50 -0.84 11.56
CA ILE A 129 6.63 -1.44 10.82
C ILE A 129 6.24 -1.63 9.35
N VAL A 130 5.04 -2.14 9.08
CA VAL A 130 4.58 -2.38 7.72
C VAL A 130 4.37 -1.05 6.98
N GLU A 131 3.61 -0.11 7.54
CA GLU A 131 3.30 1.17 6.88
C GLU A 131 4.55 2.02 6.65
N VAL A 132 5.40 2.12 7.69
CA VAL A 132 6.69 2.80 7.60
C VAL A 132 7.60 2.12 6.58
N GLY A 133 7.63 0.79 6.56
CA GLY A 133 8.42 0.00 5.62
C GLY A 133 7.95 0.19 4.18
N VAL A 134 6.65 0.12 3.93
CA VAL A 134 6.05 0.35 2.60
C VAL A 134 6.37 1.74 2.08
N ASP A 135 6.16 2.77 2.90
CA ASP A 135 6.47 4.15 2.53
C ASP A 135 7.96 4.35 2.20
N ILE A 136 8.84 3.64 2.91
CA ILE A 136 10.26 3.65 2.61
C ILE A 136 10.55 3.03 1.24
N VAL A 137 9.98 1.88 0.94
CA VAL A 137 10.13 1.21 -0.35
C VAL A 137 9.60 2.13 -1.46
N TYR A 138 8.47 2.80 -1.26
CA TYR A 138 7.89 3.72 -2.24
C TYR A 138 8.78 4.95 -2.51
N MET A 139 9.42 5.50 -1.50
CA MET A 139 10.40 6.58 -1.70
C MET A 139 11.57 6.16 -2.58
N ILE A 140 12.11 4.95 -2.37
CA ILE A 140 13.22 4.42 -3.18
C ILE A 140 12.76 4.15 -4.60
N THR A 141 11.68 3.38 -4.74
CA THR A 141 11.17 2.96 -6.05
C THR A 141 10.73 4.15 -6.89
N GLY A 142 10.11 5.17 -6.25
CA GLY A 142 9.75 6.41 -6.92
C GLY A 142 10.97 7.17 -7.44
N GLY A 143 12.01 7.29 -6.62
CA GLY A 143 13.28 7.88 -7.04
C GLY A 143 13.97 7.09 -8.16
N GLN A 144 13.98 5.75 -8.07
CA GLN A 144 14.55 4.89 -9.12
C GLN A 144 13.77 5.00 -10.44
N SER A 145 12.44 5.04 -10.39
CA SER A 145 11.61 5.21 -11.58
C SER A 145 11.78 6.58 -12.22
N LEU A 146 11.92 7.65 -11.42
CA LEU A 146 12.26 8.99 -11.94
C LEU A 146 13.64 9.00 -12.59
N LYS A 147 14.64 8.36 -11.97
CA LYS A 147 15.98 8.25 -12.56
C LYS A 147 15.92 7.46 -13.87
N LYS A 148 15.27 6.31 -13.90
CA LYS A 148 15.13 5.50 -15.12
C LYS A 148 14.41 6.26 -16.23
N PHE A 149 13.36 7.03 -15.90
CA PHE A 149 12.70 7.91 -16.85
C PHE A 149 13.69 8.94 -17.42
N HIS A 150 14.43 9.64 -16.58
CA HIS A 150 15.45 10.61 -16.99
C HIS A 150 16.49 9.98 -17.93
N ASP A 151 17.05 8.83 -17.55
CA ASP A 151 18.11 8.15 -18.30
C ASP A 151 17.62 7.64 -19.68
N LEU A 152 16.32 7.31 -19.81
CA LEU A 152 15.72 6.90 -21.08
C LEU A 152 15.43 8.09 -22.01
N VAL A 153 15.04 9.23 -21.45
CA VAL A 153 14.67 10.44 -22.22
C VAL A 153 15.90 11.27 -22.58
N CYS A 154 16.86 11.40 -21.69
CA CYS A 154 18.04 12.22 -21.90
C CYS A 154 19.32 11.37 -21.95
N GLN A 155 19.74 11.00 -23.17
CA GLN A 155 20.88 10.10 -23.40
C GLN A 155 22.24 10.79 -23.25
N ASP A 156 22.31 12.12 -23.47
CA ASP A 156 23.56 12.94 -23.40
C ASP A 156 23.64 13.77 -22.10
N CYS A 157 22.76 13.57 -21.14
CA CYS A 157 22.79 14.26 -19.87
C CYS A 157 23.85 13.68 -18.93
N LYS A 158 24.36 14.54 -18.04
CA LYS A 158 25.23 14.08 -16.95
C LYS A 158 24.45 13.08 -16.07
N ASP A 159 25.13 12.03 -15.62
CA ASP A 159 24.56 11.12 -14.63
C ASP A 159 24.23 11.87 -13.33
N ILE A 160 22.97 11.80 -12.93
CA ILE A 160 22.46 12.42 -11.72
C ILE A 160 22.30 11.34 -10.65
N ARG A 161 22.82 11.59 -9.46
CA ARG A 161 22.73 10.65 -8.33
C ARG A 161 21.27 10.38 -7.97
N LEU A 162 20.97 9.14 -7.65
CA LEU A 162 19.63 8.68 -7.22
C LEU A 162 19.05 9.53 -6.08
N THR A 163 19.90 10.00 -5.16
CA THR A 163 19.49 10.85 -4.02
C THR A 163 18.68 12.07 -4.46
N TYR A 164 19.07 12.74 -5.54
CA TYR A 164 18.34 13.93 -6.03
C TYR A 164 16.93 13.57 -6.52
N PHE A 165 16.77 12.44 -7.19
CA PHE A 165 15.45 11.97 -7.62
C PHE A 165 14.57 11.58 -6.43
N ILE A 166 15.15 10.96 -5.38
CA ILE A 166 14.44 10.69 -4.12
C ILE A 166 14.01 11.99 -3.44
N MET A 167 14.88 13.03 -3.42
CA MET A 167 14.53 14.34 -2.85
C MET A 167 13.42 15.03 -3.62
N ILE A 168 13.44 14.98 -4.96
CA ILE A 168 12.35 15.51 -5.80
C ILE A 168 11.04 14.77 -5.48
N PHE A 169 11.09 13.43 -5.40
CA PHE A 169 9.92 12.64 -5.06
C PHE A 169 9.40 12.96 -3.64
N ALA A 170 10.29 13.09 -2.67
CA ALA A 170 9.96 13.45 -1.30
C ALA A 170 9.33 14.85 -1.17
N SER A 171 9.75 15.83 -2.00
CA SER A 171 9.16 17.18 -1.98
C SER A 171 7.67 17.16 -2.38
N VAL A 172 7.28 16.29 -3.30
CA VAL A 172 5.87 16.09 -3.67
C VAL A 172 5.08 15.53 -2.48
N HIS A 173 5.64 14.55 -1.78
CA HIS A 173 4.99 13.97 -0.59
C HIS A 173 4.88 14.97 0.55
N PHE A 174 5.87 15.84 0.73
CA PHE A 174 5.82 16.91 1.74
C PHE A 174 4.58 17.80 1.56
N ILE A 175 4.26 18.14 0.30
CA ILE A 175 3.08 18.96 -0.03
C ILE A 175 1.79 18.15 0.15
N LEU A 176 1.70 16.95 -0.43
CA LEU A 176 0.48 16.14 -0.43
C LEU A 176 0.13 15.60 0.97
N SER A 177 1.12 15.39 1.84
CA SER A 177 0.90 14.97 3.22
C SER A 177 0.14 16.00 4.06
N GLN A 178 0.01 17.25 3.58
CA GLN A 178 -0.80 18.27 4.27
C GLN A 178 -2.31 18.17 3.99
N LEU A 179 -2.74 17.27 3.08
CA LEU A 179 -4.16 17.04 2.80
C LEU A 179 -4.91 16.60 4.06
N PRO A 180 -6.08 17.21 4.39
CA PRO A 180 -6.65 17.10 5.73
C PRO A 180 -7.24 15.74 6.08
N SER A 181 -7.74 14.97 5.11
CA SER A 181 -8.50 13.75 5.37
C SER A 181 -8.23 12.68 4.34
N PHE A 182 -8.58 11.44 4.67
CA PHE A 182 -8.51 10.31 3.76
C PHE A 182 -9.36 10.55 2.49
N ASN A 183 -10.52 11.18 2.63
CA ASN A 183 -11.35 11.52 1.47
C ASN A 183 -10.70 12.55 0.53
N SER A 184 -9.87 13.44 1.04
CA SER A 184 -9.19 14.46 0.22
C SER A 184 -8.11 13.88 -0.70
N ILE A 185 -7.59 12.69 -0.41
CA ILE A 185 -6.63 11.97 -1.29
C ILE A 185 -7.31 11.13 -2.37
N SER A 186 -8.66 11.08 -2.42
CA SER A 186 -9.39 10.18 -3.32
C SER A 186 -9.06 10.39 -4.79
N GLY A 187 -8.89 11.64 -5.24
CA GLY A 187 -8.51 11.93 -6.62
C GLY A 187 -7.11 11.43 -6.98
N VAL A 188 -6.16 11.58 -6.06
CA VAL A 188 -4.77 11.09 -6.23
C VAL A 188 -4.75 9.57 -6.21
N SER A 189 -5.52 8.94 -5.33
CA SER A 189 -5.65 7.48 -5.24
C SER A 189 -6.33 6.90 -6.49
N LEU A 190 -7.36 7.55 -7.04
CA LEU A 190 -7.97 7.12 -8.30
C LEU A 190 -6.96 7.18 -9.46
N ALA A 191 -6.20 8.26 -9.57
CA ALA A 191 -5.14 8.37 -10.57
C ALA A 191 -4.09 7.25 -10.39
N ALA A 192 -3.68 6.97 -9.15
CA ALA A 192 -2.77 5.88 -8.82
C ALA A 192 -3.31 4.51 -9.25
N ALA A 193 -4.59 4.22 -9.01
CA ALA A 193 -5.22 2.96 -9.44
C ALA A 193 -5.23 2.80 -10.97
N VAL A 194 -5.52 3.87 -11.72
CA VAL A 194 -5.46 3.84 -13.19
C VAL A 194 -4.02 3.61 -13.67
N MET A 195 -3.04 4.28 -13.06
CA MET A 195 -1.65 4.13 -13.43
C MET A 195 -1.13 2.72 -13.12
N SER A 196 -1.58 2.09 -12.02
CA SER A 196 -1.15 0.73 -11.69
C SER A 196 -1.61 -0.31 -12.72
N VAL A 197 -2.82 -0.20 -13.22
CA VAL A 197 -3.29 -1.03 -14.34
C VAL A 197 -2.48 -0.76 -15.61
N SER A 198 -2.20 0.52 -15.88
CA SER A 198 -1.49 0.93 -17.09
C SER A 198 -0.05 0.42 -17.14
N TYR A 199 0.75 0.63 -16.08
CA TYR A 199 2.13 0.13 -16.09
C TYR A 199 2.20 -1.41 -16.01
N SER A 200 1.23 -2.06 -15.36
CA SER A 200 1.14 -3.52 -15.38
C SER A 200 0.85 -4.04 -16.79
N ALA A 201 -0.09 -3.41 -17.49
CA ALA A 201 -0.40 -3.76 -18.88
C ALA A 201 0.81 -3.56 -19.81
N ILE A 202 1.57 -2.46 -19.62
CA ILE A 202 2.81 -2.23 -20.38
C ILE A 202 3.85 -3.30 -20.05
N ALA A 203 4.02 -3.66 -18.78
CA ALA A 203 5.02 -4.63 -18.36
C ALA A 203 4.80 -6.01 -19.02
N TRP A 204 3.58 -6.55 -18.92
CA TRP A 204 3.33 -7.85 -19.56
C TRP A 204 3.20 -7.75 -21.09
N GLY A 205 2.62 -6.67 -21.62
CA GLY A 205 2.48 -6.47 -23.06
C GLY A 205 3.84 -6.35 -23.77
N ALA A 206 4.77 -5.54 -23.22
CA ALA A 206 6.14 -5.43 -23.73
C ALA A 206 6.93 -6.74 -23.58
N SER A 207 6.61 -7.54 -22.54
CA SER A 207 7.22 -8.87 -22.39
C SER A 207 6.75 -9.84 -23.46
N VAL A 208 5.46 -9.84 -23.82
CA VAL A 208 4.91 -10.63 -24.94
C VAL A 208 5.56 -10.24 -26.27
N ASP A 209 5.65 -8.93 -26.54
CA ASP A 209 6.26 -8.41 -27.78
C ASP A 209 7.75 -8.81 -27.90
N LYS A 210 8.48 -8.81 -26.78
CA LYS A 210 9.87 -9.22 -26.74
C LYS A 210 10.06 -10.73 -26.99
N GLY A 211 9.09 -11.54 -26.58
CA GLY A 211 9.12 -13.01 -26.70
C GLY A 211 10.17 -13.67 -25.79
N VAL A 212 10.19 -15.00 -25.81
CA VAL A 212 11.14 -15.80 -25.02
C VAL A 212 12.57 -15.53 -25.50
N GLN A 213 13.47 -15.25 -24.56
CA GLN A 213 14.87 -14.98 -24.88
C GLN A 213 15.57 -16.28 -25.31
N PRO A 214 16.53 -16.22 -26.26
CA PRO A 214 17.15 -17.42 -26.84
C PRO A 214 17.79 -18.38 -25.83
N ASP A 215 18.41 -17.81 -24.77
CA ASP A 215 19.14 -18.55 -23.74
C ASP A 215 18.39 -18.63 -22.42
N VAL A 216 17.06 -18.52 -22.46
CA VAL A 216 16.24 -18.51 -21.25
C VAL A 216 16.35 -19.85 -20.50
N GLN A 217 16.58 -19.74 -19.19
CA GLN A 217 16.61 -20.88 -18.29
C GLN A 217 15.53 -20.70 -17.22
N TYR A 218 14.86 -21.81 -16.89
CA TYR A 218 13.87 -21.87 -15.82
C TYR A 218 14.34 -22.81 -14.72
N GLY A 219 13.92 -22.58 -13.50
CA GLY A 219 14.24 -23.39 -12.36
C GLY A 219 15.19 -22.67 -11.37
N TYR A 220 15.72 -23.43 -10.44
CA TYR A 220 16.55 -22.84 -9.39
C TYR A 220 17.91 -22.42 -9.93
N LYS A 221 18.34 -21.21 -9.52
CA LYS A 221 19.71 -20.74 -9.82
C LYS A 221 20.73 -21.60 -9.09
N PRO A 222 21.87 -21.95 -9.74
CA PRO A 222 22.96 -22.63 -9.06
C PRO A 222 23.44 -21.82 -7.86
N GLY A 223 23.58 -22.47 -6.70
CA GLY A 223 24.02 -21.83 -5.46
C GLY A 223 24.22 -22.86 -4.36
N SER A 224 24.67 -22.41 -3.20
CA SER A 224 24.71 -23.26 -2.01
C SER A 224 23.29 -23.64 -1.56
N LYS A 225 23.16 -24.70 -0.76
CA LYS A 225 21.87 -25.07 -0.15
C LYS A 225 21.29 -23.92 0.70
N ALA A 226 22.15 -23.17 1.38
CA ALA A 226 21.76 -22.02 2.17
C ALA A 226 21.18 -20.90 1.27
N ASP A 227 21.87 -20.56 0.16
CA ASP A 227 21.38 -19.55 -0.77
C ASP A 227 20.01 -19.93 -1.37
N THR A 228 19.81 -21.20 -1.70
CA THR A 228 18.52 -21.68 -2.22
C THR A 228 17.39 -21.47 -1.21
N VAL A 229 17.64 -21.77 0.07
CA VAL A 229 16.65 -21.58 1.14
C VAL A 229 16.37 -20.10 1.36
N PHE A 230 17.41 -19.27 1.45
CA PHE A 230 17.21 -17.82 1.65
C PHE A 230 16.51 -17.17 0.45
N ASN A 231 16.85 -17.55 -0.78
CA ASN A 231 16.19 -17.06 -1.99
C ASN A 231 14.72 -17.47 -2.05
N PHE A 232 14.39 -18.69 -1.62
CA PHE A 232 13.02 -19.16 -1.52
C PHE A 232 12.20 -18.28 -0.55
N PHE A 233 12.71 -18.07 0.68
CA PHE A 233 12.02 -17.21 1.67
C PHE A 233 11.95 -15.74 1.25
N ASN A 234 13.00 -15.24 0.59
CA ASN A 234 12.98 -13.89 0.02
C ASN A 234 11.88 -13.75 -1.04
N ALA A 235 11.74 -14.73 -1.93
CA ALA A 235 10.67 -14.75 -2.94
C ALA A 235 9.27 -14.81 -2.31
N LEU A 236 9.08 -15.60 -1.25
CA LEU A 236 7.83 -15.58 -0.47
C LEU A 236 7.58 -14.19 0.11
N GLY A 237 8.60 -13.55 0.67
CA GLY A 237 8.51 -12.17 1.18
C GLY A 237 8.08 -11.17 0.10
N ILE A 238 8.61 -11.29 -1.13
CA ILE A 238 8.20 -10.45 -2.26
C ILE A 238 6.72 -10.68 -2.61
N VAL A 239 6.25 -11.93 -2.65
CA VAL A 239 4.83 -12.21 -2.92
C VAL A 239 3.93 -11.67 -1.81
N VAL A 240 4.30 -11.88 -0.53
CA VAL A 240 3.55 -11.34 0.62
C VAL A 240 3.50 -9.80 0.57
N PHE A 241 4.62 -9.16 0.25
CA PHE A 241 4.67 -7.70 0.06
C PHE A 241 3.77 -7.24 -1.08
N ALA A 242 3.77 -7.95 -2.21
CA ALA A 242 2.93 -7.61 -3.35
C ALA A 242 1.43 -7.67 -3.02
N TYR A 243 0.98 -8.66 -2.24
CA TYR A 243 -0.41 -8.79 -1.80
C TYR A 243 -0.73 -8.02 -0.50
N GLY A 244 0.21 -7.24 0.02
CA GLY A 244 0.01 -6.37 1.18
C GLY A 244 -1.06 -5.31 0.92
N GLY A 245 -1.76 -4.86 1.96
CA GLY A 245 -2.82 -3.85 1.86
C GLY A 245 -3.83 -3.94 3.00
N HIS A 246 -3.83 -5.05 3.72
CA HIS A 246 -4.78 -5.31 4.81
C HIS A 246 -4.66 -4.30 5.97
N ASN A 247 -3.47 -3.75 6.17
CA ASN A 247 -3.16 -2.83 7.27
C ASN A 247 -3.82 -1.44 7.16
N VAL A 248 -4.44 -1.12 6.02
CA VAL A 248 -5.20 0.14 5.79
C VAL A 248 -6.67 -0.11 5.47
N GLU A 249 -7.12 -1.36 5.51
CA GLU A 249 -8.48 -1.75 5.10
C GLU A 249 -9.56 -1.17 6.02
N MET A 250 -9.32 -1.20 7.32
CA MET A 250 -10.27 -0.66 8.30
C MET A 250 -10.40 0.85 8.16
N GLU A 251 -9.30 1.55 7.91
CA GLU A 251 -9.22 2.97 7.67
C GLU A 251 -9.97 3.36 6.37
N ILE A 252 -9.88 2.53 5.33
CA ILE A 252 -10.69 2.72 4.10
C ILE A 252 -12.18 2.53 4.43
N GLN A 253 -12.55 1.47 5.15
CA GLN A 253 -13.95 1.20 5.50
C GLN A 253 -14.52 2.28 6.44
N ALA A 254 -13.71 2.85 7.31
CA ALA A 254 -14.10 3.93 8.21
C ALA A 254 -14.63 5.17 7.49
N THR A 255 -14.18 5.42 6.24
CA THR A 255 -14.67 6.54 5.43
C THR A 255 -16.07 6.35 4.87
N MET A 256 -16.65 5.15 5.00
CA MET A 256 -17.99 4.84 4.49
C MET A 256 -19.09 5.16 5.50
N PRO A 257 -20.23 5.67 5.03
CA PRO A 257 -21.40 5.79 5.89
C PRO A 257 -21.91 4.39 6.28
N SER A 258 -22.40 4.28 7.49
CA SER A 258 -23.04 3.05 8.00
C SER A 258 -24.25 3.39 8.86
N THR A 259 -25.31 2.62 8.66
CA THR A 259 -26.49 2.60 9.51
C THR A 259 -26.90 1.15 9.78
N PRO A 260 -27.72 0.87 10.81
CA PRO A 260 -28.21 -0.50 11.06
C PRO A 260 -28.85 -1.16 9.84
N GLU A 261 -29.57 -0.37 9.02
CA GLU A 261 -30.28 -0.86 7.82
C GLU A 261 -29.31 -0.99 6.62
N ARG A 262 -28.21 -0.26 6.61
CA ARG A 262 -27.22 -0.22 5.53
C ARG A 262 -25.80 -0.22 6.08
N PRO A 263 -25.30 -1.37 6.56
CA PRO A 263 -23.95 -1.47 7.13
C PRO A 263 -22.88 -1.23 6.07
N SER A 264 -21.76 -0.66 6.49
CA SER A 264 -20.65 -0.31 5.60
C SER A 264 -19.99 -1.50 4.93
N LYS A 265 -20.11 -2.69 5.51
CA LYS A 265 -19.55 -3.93 4.97
C LYS A 265 -20.06 -4.28 3.57
N VAL A 266 -21.31 -3.96 3.23
CA VAL A 266 -21.88 -4.28 1.91
C VAL A 266 -21.24 -3.47 0.79
N PRO A 267 -21.20 -2.12 0.83
CA PRO A 267 -20.48 -1.35 -0.18
C PRO A 267 -18.97 -1.60 -0.14
N MET A 268 -18.38 -1.83 1.03
CA MET A 268 -16.97 -2.15 1.17
C MET A 268 -16.62 -3.44 0.43
N TRP A 269 -17.35 -4.52 0.69
CA TRP A 269 -17.12 -5.82 0.05
C TRP A 269 -17.26 -5.78 -1.48
N ARG A 270 -18.24 -5.03 -1.99
CA ARG A 270 -18.35 -4.81 -3.45
C ARG A 270 -17.09 -4.20 -4.04
N GLY A 271 -16.54 -3.19 -3.36
CA GLY A 271 -15.30 -2.56 -3.79
C GLY A 271 -14.10 -3.50 -3.73
N VAL A 272 -13.98 -4.32 -2.69
CA VAL A 272 -12.94 -5.33 -2.51
C VAL A 272 -12.97 -6.37 -3.64
N ILE A 273 -14.15 -6.90 -3.98
CA ILE A 273 -14.26 -7.88 -5.09
C ILE A 273 -13.75 -7.27 -6.40
N VAL A 274 -14.17 -6.04 -6.75
CA VAL A 274 -13.69 -5.36 -7.96
C VAL A 274 -12.18 -5.16 -7.91
N ALA A 275 -11.65 -4.73 -6.76
CA ALA A 275 -10.21 -4.55 -6.59
C ALA A 275 -9.45 -5.87 -6.80
N TYR A 276 -9.93 -6.99 -6.25
CA TYR A 276 -9.26 -8.28 -6.40
C TYR A 276 -9.32 -8.87 -7.81
N ILE A 277 -10.36 -8.55 -8.58
CA ILE A 277 -10.37 -8.85 -10.01
C ILE A 277 -9.27 -8.06 -10.73
N VAL A 278 -9.13 -6.75 -10.43
CA VAL A 278 -8.07 -5.92 -11.00
C VAL A 278 -6.69 -6.41 -10.57
N VAL A 279 -6.51 -6.78 -9.29
CA VAL A 279 -5.27 -7.39 -8.79
C VAL A 279 -4.91 -8.64 -9.60
N ALA A 280 -5.86 -9.55 -9.82
CA ALA A 280 -5.61 -10.76 -10.60
C ALA A 280 -5.20 -10.43 -12.05
N LEU A 281 -5.88 -9.46 -12.69
CA LEU A 281 -5.57 -9.02 -14.05
C LEU A 281 -4.21 -8.33 -14.18
N CYS A 282 -3.69 -7.73 -13.10
CA CYS A 282 -2.35 -7.16 -13.07
C CYS A 282 -1.29 -8.22 -12.72
N TYR A 283 -1.51 -9.00 -11.66
CA TYR A 283 -0.47 -9.86 -11.07
C TYR A 283 -0.17 -11.10 -11.88
N PHE A 284 -1.20 -11.87 -12.26
CA PHE A 284 -0.97 -13.11 -12.98
C PHE A 284 -0.30 -12.90 -14.35
N PRO A 285 -0.76 -11.97 -15.21
CA PRO A 285 -0.06 -11.75 -16.48
C PRO A 285 1.37 -11.25 -16.28
N VAL A 286 1.60 -10.28 -15.39
CA VAL A 286 2.96 -9.76 -15.16
C VAL A 286 3.89 -10.85 -14.65
N ALA A 287 3.48 -11.64 -13.65
CA ALA A 287 4.29 -12.69 -13.05
C ALA A 287 4.61 -13.81 -14.05
N ILE A 288 3.57 -14.34 -14.70
CA ILE A 288 3.66 -15.51 -15.57
C ILE A 288 4.38 -15.16 -16.88
N ILE A 289 3.96 -14.08 -17.55
CA ILE A 289 4.53 -13.68 -18.83
C ILE A 289 5.95 -13.14 -18.64
N GLY A 290 6.18 -12.35 -17.59
CA GLY A 290 7.51 -11.83 -17.28
C GLY A 290 8.52 -12.97 -17.02
N TYR A 291 8.15 -13.97 -16.22
CA TYR A 291 9.00 -15.13 -15.99
C TYR A 291 9.14 -16.01 -17.25
N TRP A 292 8.08 -16.18 -18.02
CA TRP A 292 8.12 -16.90 -19.31
C TRP A 292 9.09 -16.23 -20.29
N THR A 293 9.11 -14.91 -20.37
CA THR A 293 9.98 -14.18 -21.31
C THR A 293 11.45 -14.22 -20.91
N PHE A 294 11.76 -13.98 -19.63
CA PHE A 294 13.13 -13.73 -19.15
C PHE A 294 13.73 -14.86 -18.31
N GLY A 295 12.90 -15.77 -17.78
CA GLY A 295 13.35 -16.84 -16.90
C GLY A 295 14.17 -16.32 -15.73
N ASN A 296 15.32 -16.98 -15.47
CA ASN A 296 16.21 -16.68 -14.36
C ASN A 296 17.05 -15.39 -14.54
N THR A 297 17.03 -14.76 -15.72
CA THR A 297 17.81 -13.54 -16.00
C THR A 297 17.07 -12.26 -15.62
N ILE A 298 15.80 -12.38 -15.20
CA ILE A 298 14.98 -11.23 -14.82
C ILE A 298 15.54 -10.49 -13.62
N ALA A 299 15.57 -9.15 -13.69
CA ALA A 299 15.91 -8.28 -12.58
C ALA A 299 14.78 -8.22 -11.54
N GLU A 300 15.05 -7.69 -10.34
CA GLU A 300 14.08 -7.49 -9.27
C GLU A 300 12.87 -6.64 -9.68
N ASN A 301 13.02 -5.77 -10.65
CA ASN A 301 11.94 -5.00 -11.26
C ASN A 301 11.96 -5.23 -12.78
N ILE A 302 10.86 -5.77 -13.31
CA ILE A 302 10.76 -6.11 -14.75
C ILE A 302 10.96 -4.90 -15.66
N LEU A 303 10.58 -3.66 -15.26
CA LEU A 303 10.80 -2.47 -16.06
C LEU A 303 12.28 -2.07 -16.19
N ILE A 304 13.16 -2.61 -15.33
CA ILE A 304 14.61 -2.48 -15.48
C ILE A 304 15.10 -3.40 -16.60
N THR A 305 14.59 -4.62 -16.67
CA THR A 305 14.93 -5.62 -17.71
C THR A 305 14.38 -5.24 -19.07
N LEU A 306 13.25 -4.55 -19.13
CA LEU A 306 12.65 -4.04 -20.36
C LEU A 306 13.35 -2.74 -20.79
N GLU A 307 13.89 -2.73 -22.02
CA GLU A 307 14.64 -1.59 -22.55
C GLU A 307 13.97 -0.94 -23.77
N LYS A 308 13.17 -1.69 -24.50
CA LYS A 308 12.56 -1.27 -25.78
C LYS A 308 11.05 -1.55 -25.79
N PRO A 309 10.25 -0.71 -26.46
CA PRO A 309 10.65 0.59 -27.01
C PRO A 309 10.86 1.62 -25.89
N LYS A 310 11.91 2.44 -26.00
CA LYS A 310 12.34 3.39 -24.93
C LYS A 310 11.24 4.31 -24.44
N TRP A 311 10.43 4.87 -25.35
CA TRP A 311 9.34 5.78 -25.00
C TRP A 311 8.26 5.11 -24.14
N LEU A 312 7.94 3.82 -24.41
CA LEU A 312 6.93 3.06 -23.68
C LEU A 312 7.42 2.73 -22.26
N ILE A 313 8.70 2.34 -22.14
CA ILE A 313 9.30 2.06 -20.84
C ILE A 313 9.48 3.33 -20.01
N ALA A 314 9.83 4.46 -20.64
CA ALA A 314 9.86 5.77 -19.97
C ALA A 314 8.46 6.14 -19.45
N MET A 315 7.41 5.98 -20.26
CA MET A 315 6.03 6.22 -19.87
C MET A 315 5.60 5.30 -18.72
N ALA A 316 5.93 4.02 -18.77
CA ALA A 316 5.63 3.08 -17.68
C ALA A 316 6.29 3.50 -16.36
N ASN A 317 7.55 3.95 -16.38
CA ASN A 317 8.21 4.46 -15.17
C ASN A 317 7.54 5.73 -14.63
N MET A 318 7.04 6.63 -15.48
CA MET A 318 6.24 7.78 -15.02
C MET A 318 4.90 7.35 -14.43
N PHE A 319 4.25 6.33 -14.97
CA PHE A 319 3.03 5.77 -14.36
C PHE A 319 3.30 5.16 -13.00
N VAL A 320 4.44 4.49 -12.82
CA VAL A 320 4.89 4.02 -11.49
C VAL A 320 5.07 5.19 -10.54
N VAL A 321 5.71 6.28 -10.95
CA VAL A 321 5.89 7.49 -10.12
C VAL A 321 4.54 8.05 -9.67
N ILE A 322 3.59 8.24 -10.60
CA ILE A 322 2.26 8.78 -10.28
C ILE A 322 1.51 7.82 -9.33
N HIS A 323 1.58 6.51 -9.59
CA HIS A 323 0.98 5.52 -8.72
C HIS A 323 1.55 5.59 -7.30
N LEU A 324 2.87 5.61 -7.16
CA LEU A 324 3.53 5.64 -5.85
C LEU A 324 3.24 6.92 -5.06
N ILE A 325 2.99 8.04 -5.75
CA ILE A 325 2.53 9.26 -5.10
C ILE A 325 1.19 9.03 -4.39
N GLY A 326 0.24 8.39 -5.04
CA GLY A 326 -1.07 8.11 -4.43
C GLY A 326 -1.03 7.01 -3.38
N SER A 327 -0.32 5.92 -3.65
CA SER A 327 -0.21 4.78 -2.75
C SER A 327 0.49 5.17 -1.43
N TYR A 328 1.57 5.95 -1.49
CA TYR A 328 2.22 6.51 -0.31
C TYR A 328 1.23 7.27 0.59
N GLN A 329 0.36 8.10 0.01
CA GLN A 329 -0.61 8.88 0.80
C GLN A 329 -1.64 7.99 1.50
N VAL A 330 -2.03 6.86 0.91
CA VAL A 330 -2.95 5.90 1.55
C VAL A 330 -2.33 5.33 2.82
N TYR A 331 -1.09 4.86 2.77
CA TYR A 331 -0.37 4.31 3.92
C TYR A 331 0.03 5.38 4.94
N ALA A 332 0.57 6.51 4.47
CA ALA A 332 0.95 7.61 5.34
C ALA A 332 -0.23 8.18 6.12
N MET A 333 -1.45 8.19 5.53
CA MET A 333 -2.63 8.73 6.21
C MET A 333 -3.02 7.92 7.45
N ALA A 334 -2.86 6.59 7.43
CA ALA A 334 -3.07 5.75 8.60
C ALA A 334 -2.04 6.07 9.72
N VAL A 335 -0.78 6.28 9.35
CA VAL A 335 0.26 6.71 10.32
C VAL A 335 -0.05 8.10 10.87
N PHE A 336 -0.47 9.03 10.02
CA PHE A 336 -0.86 10.38 10.45
C PHE A 336 -2.02 10.33 11.45
N ASP A 337 -3.03 9.49 11.20
CA ASP A 337 -4.15 9.33 12.12
C ASP A 337 -3.70 8.77 13.48
N MET A 338 -2.81 7.77 13.49
CA MET A 338 -2.26 7.24 14.74
C MET A 338 -1.46 8.29 15.50
N MET A 339 -0.59 9.06 14.83
CA MET A 339 0.19 10.14 15.43
C MET A 339 -0.71 11.25 15.96
N GLU A 340 -1.64 11.74 15.16
CA GLU A 340 -2.56 12.81 15.50
C GLU A 340 -3.51 12.38 16.64
N THR A 341 -3.98 11.11 16.63
CA THR A 341 -4.77 10.54 17.74
C THR A 341 -3.98 10.52 19.05
N LEU A 342 -2.71 10.11 19.01
CA LEU A 342 -1.84 10.14 20.19
C LEU A 342 -1.65 11.57 20.72
N LEU A 343 -1.34 12.51 19.84
CA LEU A 343 -1.10 13.89 20.20
C LEU A 343 -2.34 14.56 20.81
N VAL A 344 -3.52 14.38 20.18
CA VAL A 344 -4.74 15.07 20.61
C VAL A 344 -5.46 14.33 21.73
N LYS A 345 -5.68 13.00 21.61
CA LYS A 345 -6.46 12.25 22.62
C LYS A 345 -5.66 11.93 23.87
N LYS A 346 -4.36 11.54 23.75
CA LYS A 346 -3.54 11.17 24.92
C LYS A 346 -2.71 12.32 25.47
N LEU A 347 -2.01 13.07 24.63
CA LEU A 347 -1.15 14.19 25.06
C LEU A 347 -1.89 15.52 25.20
N LYS A 348 -3.18 15.57 24.87
CA LYS A 348 -4.07 16.72 25.02
C LYS A 348 -3.62 18.00 24.31
N PHE A 349 -2.88 17.87 23.20
CA PHE A 349 -2.60 18.99 22.33
C PHE A 349 -3.89 19.48 21.65
N ARG A 350 -4.00 20.78 21.41
CA ARG A 350 -5.14 21.36 20.69
C ARG A 350 -5.08 20.92 19.21
N PRO A 351 -6.20 20.45 18.61
CA PRO A 351 -6.28 20.11 17.19
C PRO A 351 -6.15 21.37 16.34
N THR A 352 -4.95 21.66 15.84
CA THR A 352 -4.64 22.84 15.03
C THR A 352 -3.94 22.46 13.74
N TRP A 353 -4.04 23.33 12.74
CA TRP A 353 -3.31 23.14 11.49
C TRP A 353 -1.77 23.11 11.71
N CYS A 354 -1.26 23.92 12.62
CA CYS A 354 0.17 23.90 13.00
C CYS A 354 0.62 22.54 13.52
N LEU A 355 -0.17 21.92 14.41
CA LEU A 355 0.13 20.59 14.94
C LEU A 355 0.23 19.56 13.80
N ARG A 356 -0.74 19.57 12.90
CA ARG A 356 -0.78 18.71 11.71
C ARG A 356 0.43 18.94 10.80
N PHE A 357 0.73 20.19 10.50
CA PHE A 357 1.87 20.55 9.65
C PHE A 357 3.19 20.05 10.23
N ILE A 358 3.45 20.31 11.51
CA ILE A 358 4.69 19.91 12.18
C ILE A 358 4.81 18.39 12.24
N SER A 359 3.78 17.68 12.71
CA SER A 359 3.82 16.22 12.86
C SER A 359 4.08 15.49 11.52
N ARG A 360 3.35 15.88 10.48
CA ARG A 360 3.47 15.26 9.16
C ARG A 360 4.77 15.63 8.44
N SER A 361 5.19 16.89 8.55
CA SER A 361 6.47 17.33 8.00
C SER A 361 7.65 16.61 8.66
N THR A 362 7.60 16.42 9.98
CA THR A 362 8.61 15.63 10.71
C THR A 362 8.65 14.19 10.23
N TYR A 363 7.50 13.56 10.01
CA TYR A 363 7.42 12.19 9.50
C TYR A 363 8.05 12.05 8.10
N VAL A 364 7.67 12.91 7.15
CA VAL A 364 8.22 12.89 5.80
C VAL A 364 9.72 13.23 5.80
N GLY A 365 10.13 14.25 6.56
CA GLY A 365 11.52 14.71 6.64
C GLY A 365 12.46 13.66 7.25
N PHE A 366 12.06 13.03 8.36
CA PHE A 366 12.87 11.99 9.01
C PHE A 366 13.18 10.81 8.08
N ARG A 367 12.28 10.47 7.19
CA ARG A 367 12.48 9.38 6.21
C ARG A 367 13.42 9.73 5.10
N THR A 368 13.46 11.00 4.71
CA THR A 368 14.35 11.45 3.63
C THR A 368 15.81 11.46 4.10
N VAL A 369 16.06 11.90 5.34
CA VAL A 369 17.41 12.02 5.91
C VAL A 369 18.05 10.67 6.27
N ARG A 370 17.29 9.72 6.82
CA ARG A 370 17.83 8.41 7.25
C ARG A 370 18.43 7.60 6.10
N LYS A 371 18.03 7.81 4.86
CA LYS A 371 18.50 7.09 3.69
C LYS A 371 19.80 7.60 3.09
N ASP A 372 20.09 8.87 3.22
CA ASP A 372 21.39 9.40 2.81
C ASP A 372 22.53 8.71 3.59
N HIS A 373 22.31 8.36 4.85
CA HIS A 373 23.26 7.61 5.68
C HIS A 373 23.40 6.13 5.27
N GLU A 374 22.33 5.44 4.92
CA GLU A 374 22.39 4.02 4.54
C GLU A 374 23.00 3.81 3.14
N HIS A 375 22.69 4.67 2.18
CA HIS A 375 23.31 4.61 0.85
C HIS A 375 24.77 5.09 0.87
N GLY A 376 25.10 6.09 1.67
CA GLY A 376 26.47 6.49 1.91
C GLY A 376 27.32 5.37 2.52
N ALA A 377 26.80 4.67 3.51
CA ALA A 377 27.47 3.55 4.16
C ALA A 377 27.66 2.33 3.24
N ARG A 378 26.67 1.99 2.40
CA ARG A 378 26.79 0.90 1.41
C ARG A 378 27.74 1.26 0.27
N ALA A 379 27.70 2.49 -0.24
CA ALA A 379 28.63 2.96 -1.26
C ALA A 379 30.08 2.96 -0.73
N TYR A 380 30.28 3.33 0.53
CA TYR A 380 31.59 3.29 1.19
C TYR A 380 32.09 1.86 1.43
N ALA A 381 31.18 0.94 1.80
CA ALA A 381 31.53 -0.47 1.98
C ALA A 381 31.88 -1.17 0.66
N ILE A 382 31.18 -0.85 -0.44
CA ILE A 382 31.48 -1.38 -1.78
C ILE A 382 32.77 -0.79 -2.36
N ALA A 383 33.07 0.48 -2.12
CA ALA A 383 34.32 1.10 -2.54
C ALA A 383 35.54 0.48 -1.85
N ASN A 384 35.42 0.17 -0.55
CA ASN A 384 36.52 -0.46 0.21
C ASN A 384 36.65 -1.97 -0.04
N SER A 385 35.62 -2.65 -0.54
CA SER A 385 35.70 -4.09 -0.89
C SER A 385 36.32 -4.34 -2.27
N ASN A 386 36.58 -3.30 -3.06
CA ASN A 386 37.25 -3.39 -4.36
C ASN A 386 38.74 -2.97 -4.27
N GLU A 387 39.25 -2.64 -3.09
CA GLU A 387 40.67 -2.30 -2.86
C GLU A 387 41.47 -3.44 -2.18
N ASP A 388 40.81 -4.54 -1.79
CA ASP A 388 41.43 -5.80 -1.35
C ASP A 388 41.32 -6.87 -2.46
#